data_39568ba587ee0c0b862020ba2f5f8d10
#
_entry.id   39568ba587ee0c0b862020ba2f5f8d10
#
_cell.length_a   1.000
_cell.length_b   1.000
_cell.length_c   1.000
_cell.angle_alpha   90.00
_cell.angle_beta   90.00
_cell.angle_gamma   90.00
#
_symmetry.space_group_name_H-M   'P 1'
#
loop_
_entity.id
_entity.type
_entity.pdbx_description
1 polymer ?
#
loop_
_entity_poly.entity_id
_entity_poly.type
_entity_poly.pdbx_seq_one_letter_code
_entity_poly.pdbx_strand_id
1 'polypeptide(L)'
;LSNHSENTMKLYYFPGACSLSPHIVAREAGIDLQLVKVDLKAKRTEHGEDFRGINPKGAVPVLELDNGERLTEGPAIVQYLADLKPASGLAPANGTMARYRLQEWLGCINSELHKGYSPLFNPSTPEPVRQERKDALRRYYALVEQHLATHPWLVGDRFTAADAYLFTVTNWAGHVGLDLSAFTALAAFQQRVAARPAVLAALQAEGVLAEAGA
;
A
#
# COMPACT_ATOMS: atom_id res chain seq x y z
N LEU A 1 -15.57 21.04 31.39
CA LEU A 1 -15.80 20.12 30.27
C LEU A 1 -14.77 20.45 29.21
N SER A 2 -13.57 19.84 29.29
CA SER A 2 -12.51 19.96 28.30
C SER A 2 -12.90 19.16 27.06
N ASN A 3 -13.22 19.85 25.98
CA ASN A 3 -13.21 19.28 24.64
C ASN A 3 -11.76 18.81 24.35
N HIS A 4 -11.46 17.55 24.62
CA HIS A 4 -10.39 16.87 23.93
C HIS A 4 -10.90 16.67 22.51
N SER A 5 -10.53 17.55 21.58
CA SER A 5 -10.47 17.16 20.19
C SER A 5 -9.43 16.03 20.18
N GLU A 6 -9.90 14.79 20.08
CA GLU A 6 -9.02 13.66 19.82
C GLU A 6 -8.25 14.01 18.54
N ASN A 7 -7.00 14.38 18.73
CA ASN A 7 -6.11 14.72 17.64
C ASN A 7 -5.85 13.38 16.92
N THR A 8 -6.54 13.14 15.83
CA THR A 8 -6.50 11.88 15.09
C THR A 8 -5.48 12.03 13.97
N MET A 9 -4.53 11.10 13.88
CA MET A 9 -3.58 11.05 12.76
C MET A 9 -4.31 11.14 11.42
N LYS A 10 -3.70 11.84 10.42
CA LYS A 10 -4.28 11.98 9.08
C LYS A 10 -3.46 11.21 8.06
N LEU A 11 -4.16 10.51 7.17
CA LEU A 11 -3.56 9.90 6.00
C LEU A 11 -3.98 10.65 4.74
N TYR A 12 -3.02 11.29 4.10
CA TYR A 12 -3.22 11.87 2.76
C TYR A 12 -3.10 10.75 1.74
N TYR A 13 -4.15 10.58 0.95
CA TYR A 13 -4.30 9.42 0.07
C TYR A 13 -4.86 9.79 -1.31
N PHE A 14 -4.70 8.87 -2.25
CA PHE A 14 -5.43 8.85 -3.51
C PHE A 14 -6.04 7.45 -3.67
N PRO A 15 -7.33 7.33 -4.06
CA PRO A 15 -8.02 6.05 -4.16
C PRO A 15 -7.26 4.99 -4.96
N GLY A 16 -7.01 3.83 -4.34
CA GLY A 16 -6.31 2.69 -4.97
C GLY A 16 -4.81 2.90 -5.23
N ALA A 17 -4.25 4.05 -4.88
CA ALA A 17 -2.79 4.28 -4.97
C ALA A 17 -2.03 3.53 -3.87
N CYS A 18 -0.71 3.71 -3.83
CA CYS A 18 0.15 3.10 -2.81
C CYS A 18 -0.24 3.46 -1.36
N SER A 19 -0.97 4.56 -1.16
CA SER A 19 -1.57 4.97 0.11
C SER A 19 -2.62 3.99 0.66
N LEU A 20 -3.15 3.08 -0.17
CA LEU A 20 -4.04 2.02 0.28
C LEU A 20 -3.32 1.06 1.25
N SER A 21 -2.01 0.81 1.07
CA SER A 21 -1.27 -0.09 1.96
C SER A 21 -1.21 0.39 3.42
N PRO A 22 -0.83 1.64 3.75
CA PRO A 22 -0.93 2.13 5.12
C PRO A 22 -2.36 2.25 5.63
N HIS A 23 -3.35 2.52 4.76
CA HIS A 23 -4.75 2.51 5.16
C HIS A 23 -5.20 1.11 5.63
N ILE A 24 -4.85 0.06 4.88
CA ILE A 24 -5.10 -1.33 5.27
C ILE A 24 -4.41 -1.64 6.60
N VAL A 25 -3.13 -1.31 6.74
CA VAL A 25 -2.36 -1.57 7.98
C VAL A 25 -2.98 -0.89 9.19
N ALA A 26 -3.41 0.36 9.05
CA ALA A 26 -4.09 1.07 10.14
C ALA A 26 -5.39 0.36 10.56
N ARG A 27 -6.22 -0.04 9.60
CA ARG A 27 -7.47 -0.76 9.90
C ARG A 27 -7.23 -2.13 10.53
N GLU A 28 -6.25 -2.89 10.05
CA GLU A 28 -5.83 -4.17 10.64
C GLU A 28 -5.29 -4.01 12.06
N ALA A 29 -4.64 -2.88 12.34
CA ALA A 29 -4.13 -2.53 13.68
C ALA A 29 -5.20 -1.94 14.60
N GLY A 30 -6.41 -1.66 14.11
CA GLY A 30 -7.45 -0.95 14.88
C GLY A 30 -7.08 0.49 15.18
N ILE A 31 -6.37 1.16 14.25
CA ILE A 31 -5.99 2.56 14.34
C ILE A 31 -6.94 3.38 13.47
N ASP A 32 -7.64 4.33 14.06
CA ASP A 32 -8.47 5.27 13.33
C ASP A 32 -7.60 6.37 12.69
N LEU A 33 -7.84 6.62 11.39
CA LEU A 33 -7.19 7.67 10.64
C LEU A 33 -8.23 8.59 10.03
N GLN A 34 -8.00 9.89 10.10
CA GLN A 34 -8.70 10.84 9.25
C GLN A 34 -8.12 10.73 7.83
N LEU A 35 -8.96 10.37 6.87
CA LEU A 35 -8.56 10.28 5.47
C LEU A 35 -8.69 11.66 4.81
N VAL A 36 -7.65 12.11 4.12
CA VAL A 36 -7.67 13.36 3.35
C VAL A 36 -7.31 13.05 1.91
N LYS A 37 -8.29 13.14 1.02
CA LYS A 37 -8.10 12.86 -0.39
C LYS A 37 -7.27 13.94 -1.08
N VAL A 38 -6.37 13.50 -1.97
CA VAL A 38 -5.47 14.39 -2.73
C VAL A 38 -5.74 14.22 -4.23
N ASP A 39 -5.98 15.32 -4.91
CA ASP A 39 -5.87 15.37 -6.38
C ASP A 39 -4.40 15.40 -6.77
N LEU A 40 -3.88 14.28 -7.26
CA LEU A 40 -2.46 14.16 -7.63
C LEU A 40 -2.09 14.96 -8.90
N LYS A 41 -3.06 15.33 -9.72
CA LYS A 41 -2.83 16.17 -10.91
C LYS A 41 -2.78 17.65 -10.52
N ALA A 42 -3.77 18.11 -9.78
CA ALA A 42 -3.87 19.49 -9.31
C ALA A 42 -2.93 19.79 -8.13
N LYS A 43 -2.41 18.75 -7.45
CA LYS A 43 -1.62 18.86 -6.21
C LYS A 43 -2.36 19.63 -5.13
N ARG A 44 -3.65 19.30 -4.95
CA ARG A 44 -4.51 19.89 -3.93
C ARG A 44 -5.21 18.81 -3.12
N THR A 45 -5.41 19.10 -1.83
CA THR A 45 -6.29 18.27 -0.99
C THR A 45 -7.75 18.56 -1.35
N GLU A 46 -8.66 17.67 -0.94
CA GLU A 46 -10.11 17.87 -1.06
C GLU A 46 -10.62 19.14 -0.36
N HIS A 47 -9.83 19.66 0.59
CA HIS A 47 -10.12 20.93 1.29
C HIS A 47 -9.50 22.16 0.59
N GLY A 48 -8.87 21.98 -0.58
CA GLY A 48 -8.30 23.05 -1.39
C GLY A 48 -6.89 23.48 -1.01
N GLU A 49 -6.23 22.82 -0.03
CA GLU A 49 -4.87 23.14 0.39
C GLU A 49 -3.85 22.73 -0.68
N ASP A 50 -2.76 23.49 -0.82
CA ASP A 50 -1.64 23.09 -1.66
C ASP A 50 -0.89 21.89 -1.05
N PHE A 51 -1.02 20.75 -1.71
CA PHE A 51 -0.42 19.51 -1.24
C PHE A 51 1.12 19.52 -1.26
N ARG A 52 1.75 20.37 -2.09
CA ARG A 52 3.21 20.53 -2.06
C ARG A 52 3.70 21.25 -0.81
N GLY A 53 2.87 22.07 -0.18
CA GLY A 53 3.12 22.61 1.15
C GLY A 53 3.07 21.56 2.27
N ILE A 54 2.33 20.46 2.04
CA ILE A 54 2.25 19.31 2.95
C ILE A 54 3.40 18.33 2.69
N ASN A 55 3.61 17.98 1.42
CA ASN A 55 4.71 17.12 0.97
C ASN A 55 5.35 17.71 -0.30
N PRO A 56 6.58 18.25 -0.22
CA PRO A 56 7.27 18.83 -1.38
C PRO A 56 7.46 17.86 -2.55
N LYS A 57 7.50 16.53 -2.28
CA LYS A 57 7.55 15.50 -3.33
C LYS A 57 6.25 15.44 -4.16
N GLY A 58 5.14 16.00 -3.64
CA GLY A 58 3.82 15.98 -4.29
C GLY A 58 3.26 14.57 -4.49
N ALA A 59 3.60 13.63 -3.63
CA ALA A 59 3.24 12.22 -3.71
C ALA A 59 2.56 11.74 -2.42
N VAL A 60 1.59 10.84 -2.56
CA VAL A 60 1.00 10.09 -1.45
C VAL A 60 1.74 8.74 -1.27
N PRO A 61 1.66 8.12 -0.07
CA PRO A 61 1.02 8.58 1.16
C PRO A 61 1.83 9.62 1.93
N VAL A 62 1.13 10.39 2.76
CA VAL A 62 1.71 11.12 3.89
C VAL A 62 0.89 10.78 5.12
N LEU A 63 1.56 10.44 6.20
CA LEU A 63 0.94 10.31 7.51
C LEU A 63 1.30 11.55 8.33
N GLU A 64 0.30 12.33 8.73
CA GLU A 64 0.45 13.44 9.66
C GLU A 64 0.06 12.97 11.05
N LEU A 65 1.00 13.08 11.99
CA LEU A 65 0.84 12.63 13.37
C LEU A 65 0.08 13.67 14.20
N ASP A 66 -0.39 13.27 15.38
CA ASP A 66 -1.12 14.14 16.30
C ASP A 66 -0.35 15.39 16.73
N ASN A 67 0.98 15.33 16.73
CA ASN A 67 1.86 16.46 17.03
C ASN A 67 2.19 17.35 15.82
N GLY A 68 1.61 17.03 14.64
CA GLY A 68 1.83 17.75 13.39
C GLY A 68 3.07 17.30 12.61
N GLU A 69 3.87 16.34 13.11
CA GLU A 69 4.96 15.74 12.33
C GLU A 69 4.41 14.94 11.14
N ARG A 70 5.15 14.92 10.05
CA ARG A 70 4.76 14.23 8.82
C ARG A 70 5.77 13.16 8.45
N LEU A 71 5.28 11.94 8.28
CA LEU A 71 6.04 10.81 7.79
C LEU A 71 5.63 10.53 6.34
N THR A 72 6.62 10.35 5.47
CA THR A 72 6.44 9.96 4.07
C THR A 72 7.06 8.58 3.81
N GLU A 73 6.89 8.06 2.59
CA GLU A 73 7.32 6.73 2.15
C GLU A 73 6.47 5.58 2.75
N GLY A 74 5.75 4.90 1.87
CA GLY A 74 4.86 3.79 2.24
C GLY A 74 5.53 2.75 3.17
N PRO A 75 6.74 2.24 2.84
CA PRO A 75 7.45 1.29 3.69
C PRO A 75 7.76 1.78 5.11
N ALA A 76 8.01 3.07 5.29
CA ALA A 76 8.22 3.65 6.61
C ALA A 76 6.88 3.78 7.38
N ILE A 77 5.86 4.27 6.70
CA ILE A 77 4.53 4.51 7.31
C ILE A 77 3.90 3.19 7.78
N VAL A 78 3.93 2.13 6.96
CA VAL A 78 3.33 0.84 7.36
C VAL A 78 4.04 0.21 8.56
N GLN A 79 5.36 0.38 8.67
CA GLN A 79 6.11 -0.07 9.84
C GLN A 79 5.75 0.74 11.08
N TYR A 80 5.70 2.08 10.95
CA TYR A 80 5.33 2.96 12.04
C TYR A 80 3.94 2.60 12.61
N LEU A 81 2.93 2.46 11.74
CA LEU A 81 1.58 2.07 12.15
C LEU A 81 1.53 0.69 12.83
N ALA A 82 2.27 -0.29 12.29
CA ALA A 82 2.37 -1.62 12.89
C ALA A 82 3.05 -1.57 14.29
N ASP A 83 4.08 -0.75 14.44
CA ASP A 83 4.82 -0.58 15.71
C ASP A 83 4.00 0.15 16.79
N LEU A 84 3.02 0.97 16.41
CA LEU A 84 2.06 1.56 17.38
C LEU A 84 1.17 0.50 18.06
N LYS A 85 0.95 -0.65 17.41
CA LYS A 85 0.12 -1.75 17.89
C LYS A 85 0.84 -3.10 17.75
N PRO A 86 1.91 -3.35 18.52
CA PRO A 86 2.72 -4.58 18.38
C PRO A 86 1.89 -5.86 18.52
N ALA A 87 0.84 -5.83 19.35
CA ALA A 87 -0.06 -6.96 19.53
C ALA A 87 -0.84 -7.35 18.26
N SER A 88 -0.93 -6.48 17.26
CA SER A 88 -1.55 -6.79 15.97
C SER A 88 -0.77 -7.85 15.17
N GLY A 89 0.54 -7.98 15.42
CA GLY A 89 1.42 -8.90 14.71
C GLY A 89 1.72 -8.49 13.26
N LEU A 90 1.37 -7.25 12.87
CA LEU A 90 1.58 -6.73 11.51
C LEU A 90 3.04 -6.48 11.16
N ALA A 91 3.90 -6.36 12.17
CA ALA A 91 5.35 -6.36 12.01
C ALA A 91 6.00 -7.18 13.13
N PRO A 92 7.01 -8.01 12.83
CA PRO A 92 7.82 -8.65 13.86
C PRO A 92 8.57 -7.62 14.70
N ALA A 93 8.98 -8.02 15.91
CA ALA A 93 9.73 -7.15 16.82
C ALA A 93 11.03 -6.63 16.19
N ASN A 94 11.35 -5.37 16.45
CA ASN A 94 12.59 -4.73 15.98
C ASN A 94 13.82 -5.51 16.46
N GLY A 95 14.88 -5.56 15.63
CA GLY A 95 16.12 -6.26 15.93
C GLY A 95 16.07 -7.78 15.67
N THR A 96 14.94 -8.35 15.27
CA THR A 96 14.82 -9.76 14.92
C THR A 96 15.07 -10.00 13.43
N MET A 97 15.52 -11.20 13.06
CA MET A 97 15.66 -11.58 11.66
C MET A 97 14.32 -11.53 10.91
N ALA A 98 13.22 -11.88 11.56
CA ALA A 98 11.88 -11.78 11.00
C ALA A 98 11.52 -10.31 10.62
N ARG A 99 11.95 -9.33 11.43
CA ARG A 99 11.79 -7.91 11.10
C ARG A 99 12.62 -7.52 9.87
N TYR A 100 13.85 -7.99 9.76
CA TYR A 100 14.68 -7.75 8.58
C TYR A 100 14.09 -8.40 7.32
N ARG A 101 13.46 -9.57 7.43
CA ARG A 101 12.71 -10.20 6.33
C ARG A 101 11.50 -9.35 5.90
N LEU A 102 10.78 -8.74 6.86
CA LEU A 102 9.73 -7.77 6.53
C LEU A 102 10.29 -6.59 5.74
N GLN A 103 11.40 -6.01 6.20
CA GLN A 103 12.05 -4.87 5.55
C GLN A 103 12.61 -5.23 4.17
N GLU A 104 13.16 -6.43 3.99
CA GLU A 104 13.61 -6.98 2.72
C GLU A 104 12.45 -7.03 1.70
N TRP A 105 11.29 -7.57 2.09
CA TRP A 105 10.10 -7.57 1.24
C TRP A 105 9.59 -6.17 0.94
N LEU A 106 9.49 -5.31 1.94
CA LEU A 106 9.08 -3.91 1.75
C LEU A 106 10.03 -3.18 0.78
N GLY A 107 11.34 -3.41 0.91
CA GLY A 107 12.36 -2.87 0.02
C GLY A 107 12.16 -3.35 -1.42
N CYS A 108 12.04 -4.66 -1.63
CA CYS A 108 11.84 -5.27 -2.94
C CYS A 108 10.53 -4.79 -3.59
N ILE A 109 9.42 -4.81 -2.86
CA ILE A 109 8.13 -4.32 -3.37
C ILE A 109 8.24 -2.86 -3.79
N ASN A 110 8.90 -2.02 -2.98
CA ASN A 110 9.02 -0.59 -3.29
C ASN A 110 9.89 -0.31 -4.51
N SER A 111 11.09 -0.90 -4.58
CA SER A 111 12.06 -0.60 -5.64
C SER A 111 11.72 -1.28 -6.96
N GLU A 112 11.26 -2.53 -6.92
CA GLU A 112 11.13 -3.35 -8.12
C GLU A 112 9.68 -3.42 -8.64
N LEU A 113 8.71 -3.66 -7.75
CA LEU A 113 7.32 -3.72 -8.16
C LEU A 113 6.70 -2.33 -8.28
N HIS A 114 6.60 -1.58 -7.18
CA HIS A 114 5.94 -0.28 -7.17
C HIS A 114 6.57 0.68 -8.20
N LYS A 115 7.88 0.88 -8.15
CA LYS A 115 8.57 1.77 -9.11
C LYS A 115 8.56 1.20 -10.53
N GLY A 116 8.51 -0.12 -10.68
CA GLY A 116 8.37 -0.79 -11.97
C GLY A 116 7.08 -0.41 -12.71
N TYR A 117 5.98 -0.15 -11.99
CA TYR A 117 4.73 0.32 -12.58
C TYR A 117 4.77 1.78 -13.04
N SER A 118 5.62 2.63 -12.47
CA SER A 118 5.58 4.08 -12.71
C SER A 118 5.61 4.48 -14.19
N PRO A 119 6.48 3.90 -15.05
CA PRO A 119 6.47 4.23 -16.48
C PRO A 119 5.19 3.75 -17.19
N LEU A 120 4.52 2.72 -16.68
CA LEU A 120 3.32 2.17 -17.30
C LEU A 120 2.10 3.07 -17.11
N PHE A 121 2.07 3.89 -16.06
CA PHE A 121 1.04 4.90 -15.83
C PHE A 121 1.25 6.18 -16.64
N ASN A 122 2.44 6.39 -17.22
CA ASN A 122 2.70 7.54 -18.08
C ASN A 122 2.27 7.21 -19.52
N PRO A 123 1.24 7.89 -20.08
CA PRO A 123 0.77 7.63 -21.43
C PRO A 123 1.82 7.95 -22.51
N SER A 124 2.82 8.79 -22.20
CA SER A 124 3.91 9.15 -23.12
C SER A 124 5.05 8.14 -23.16
N THR A 125 5.01 7.07 -22.35
CA THR A 125 6.05 6.04 -22.35
C THR A 125 5.98 5.24 -23.65
N PRO A 126 7.09 5.16 -24.43
CA PRO A 126 7.12 4.40 -25.68
C PRO A 126 6.84 2.91 -25.47
N GLU A 127 6.17 2.27 -26.44
CA GLU A 127 5.74 0.86 -26.32
C GLU A 127 6.90 -0.12 -26.03
N PRO A 128 8.10 -0.01 -26.64
CA PRO A 128 9.21 -0.88 -26.28
C PRO A 128 9.61 -0.79 -24.82
N VAL A 129 9.58 0.42 -24.23
CA VAL A 129 9.88 0.64 -22.82
C VAL A 129 8.77 0.06 -21.95
N ARG A 130 7.50 0.22 -22.33
CA ARG A 130 6.37 -0.38 -21.64
C ARG A 130 6.48 -1.90 -21.58
N GLN A 131 6.83 -2.52 -22.72
CA GLN A 131 7.01 -3.98 -22.77
C GLN A 131 8.18 -4.45 -21.90
N GLU A 132 9.34 -3.77 -21.97
CA GLU A 132 10.48 -4.06 -21.11
C GLU A 132 10.10 -3.99 -19.61
N ARG A 133 9.32 -2.98 -19.22
CA ARG A 133 8.85 -2.84 -17.82
C ARG A 133 7.89 -3.94 -17.41
N LYS A 134 6.96 -4.33 -18.28
CA LYS A 134 6.07 -5.46 -18.04
C LYS A 134 6.86 -6.77 -17.86
N ASP A 135 7.88 -7.00 -18.67
CA ASP A 135 8.71 -8.20 -18.56
C ASP A 135 9.57 -8.18 -17.27
N ALA A 136 10.08 -7.01 -16.88
CA ALA A 136 10.75 -6.84 -15.60
C ALA A 136 9.83 -7.15 -14.42
N LEU A 137 8.61 -6.60 -14.41
CA LEU A 137 7.60 -6.89 -13.38
C LEU A 137 7.26 -8.38 -13.32
N ARG A 138 7.05 -9.06 -14.46
CA ARG A 138 6.79 -10.50 -14.49
C ARG A 138 7.91 -11.32 -13.86
N ARG A 139 9.18 -10.94 -14.06
CA ARG A 139 10.30 -11.63 -13.41
C ARG A 139 10.25 -11.52 -11.89
N TYR A 140 9.93 -10.34 -11.35
CA TYR A 140 9.78 -10.18 -9.90
C TYR A 140 8.52 -10.88 -9.36
N TYR A 141 7.41 -10.84 -10.10
CA TYR A 141 6.22 -11.60 -9.72
C TYR A 141 6.44 -13.10 -9.77
N ALA A 142 7.31 -13.62 -10.63
CA ALA A 142 7.70 -15.03 -10.62
C ALA A 142 8.43 -15.42 -9.32
N LEU A 143 9.25 -14.54 -8.75
CA LEU A 143 9.88 -14.78 -7.43
C LEU A 143 8.82 -14.76 -6.30
N VAL A 144 7.88 -13.83 -6.36
CA VAL A 144 6.75 -13.77 -5.42
C VAL A 144 5.90 -15.05 -5.52
N GLU A 145 5.59 -15.51 -6.74
CA GLU A 145 4.84 -16.76 -7.00
C GLU A 145 5.55 -17.97 -6.38
N GLN A 146 6.86 -18.12 -6.59
CA GLN A 146 7.66 -19.21 -6.00
C GLN A 146 7.57 -19.21 -4.47
N HIS A 147 7.64 -18.03 -3.85
CA HIS A 147 7.50 -17.91 -2.39
C HIS A 147 6.09 -18.29 -1.93
N LEU A 148 5.07 -17.71 -2.56
CA LEU A 148 3.66 -17.91 -2.18
C LEU A 148 3.16 -19.34 -2.49
N ALA A 149 3.82 -20.08 -3.38
CA ALA A 149 3.50 -21.48 -3.64
C ALA A 149 3.72 -22.38 -2.40
N THR A 150 4.58 -21.97 -1.47
CA THR A 150 4.93 -22.75 -0.28
C THR A 150 4.65 -22.02 1.04
N HIS A 151 4.36 -20.73 0.98
CA HIS A 151 4.08 -19.89 2.15
C HIS A 151 2.78 -19.12 1.96
N PRO A 152 1.89 -19.08 2.95
CA PRO A 152 0.63 -18.33 2.82
C PRO A 152 0.84 -16.81 2.83
N TRP A 153 1.94 -16.33 3.42
CA TRP A 153 2.27 -14.92 3.62
C TRP A 153 3.74 -14.65 3.30
N LEU A 154 4.09 -13.38 3.11
CA LEU A 154 5.46 -12.99 2.78
C LEU A 154 6.42 -13.20 3.96
N VAL A 155 5.93 -13.05 5.20
CA VAL A 155 6.76 -13.18 6.41
C VAL A 155 6.03 -14.04 7.45
N GLY A 156 6.62 -15.16 7.79
CA GLY A 156 6.07 -16.05 8.82
C GLY A 156 4.75 -16.70 8.44
N ASP A 157 3.87 -16.83 9.42
CA ASP A 157 2.62 -17.61 9.34
C ASP A 157 1.34 -16.75 9.37
N ARG A 158 1.49 -15.42 9.32
CA ARG A 158 0.39 -14.46 9.42
C ARG A 158 0.54 -13.28 8.48
N PHE A 159 -0.58 -12.60 8.23
CA PHE A 159 -0.62 -11.36 7.48
C PHE A 159 0.24 -10.27 8.14
N THR A 160 1.04 -9.56 7.35
CA THR A 160 1.91 -8.47 7.78
C THR A 160 1.76 -7.23 6.90
N ALA A 161 2.42 -6.14 7.28
CA ALA A 161 2.46 -4.90 6.50
C ALA A 161 3.05 -5.08 5.08
N ALA A 162 3.93 -6.08 4.88
CA ALA A 162 4.45 -6.40 3.55
C ALA A 162 3.36 -6.99 2.64
N ASP A 163 2.47 -7.82 3.20
CA ASP A 163 1.35 -8.40 2.45
C ASP A 163 0.34 -7.32 2.03
N ALA A 164 0.08 -6.33 2.90
CA ALA A 164 -0.76 -5.18 2.55
C ALA A 164 -0.17 -4.39 1.38
N TYR A 165 1.15 -4.22 1.35
CA TYR A 165 1.81 -3.49 0.29
C TYR A 165 1.86 -4.28 -1.02
N LEU A 166 2.19 -5.57 -0.99
CA LEU A 166 2.14 -6.43 -2.17
C LEU A 166 0.74 -6.44 -2.77
N PHE A 167 -0.29 -6.65 -1.96
CA PHE A 167 -1.69 -6.62 -2.40
C PHE A 167 -2.02 -5.32 -3.14
N THR A 168 -1.67 -4.18 -2.55
CA THR A 168 -1.95 -2.86 -3.10
C THR A 168 -1.33 -2.67 -4.50
N VAL A 169 -0.03 -2.95 -4.66
CA VAL A 169 0.65 -2.73 -5.94
C VAL A 169 0.25 -3.75 -7.01
N THR A 170 -0.12 -4.98 -6.59
CA THR A 170 -0.56 -6.02 -7.52
C THR A 170 -1.91 -5.69 -8.16
N ASN A 171 -2.79 -4.97 -7.46
CA ASN A 171 -4.07 -4.50 -8.00
C ASN A 171 -3.89 -3.57 -9.23
N TRP A 172 -2.72 -2.98 -9.42
CA TRP A 172 -2.47 -2.10 -10.57
C TRP A 172 -2.25 -2.85 -11.89
N ALA A 173 -2.00 -4.15 -11.84
CA ALA A 173 -1.69 -4.96 -13.03
C ALA A 173 -2.77 -4.83 -14.13
N GLY A 174 -4.04 -4.92 -13.75
CA GLY A 174 -5.16 -4.76 -14.68
C GLY A 174 -5.22 -3.39 -15.34
N HIS A 175 -4.93 -2.32 -14.59
CA HIS A 175 -4.97 -0.94 -15.10
C HIS A 175 -3.92 -0.65 -16.17
N VAL A 176 -2.81 -1.39 -16.19
CA VAL A 176 -1.72 -1.22 -17.16
C VAL A 176 -1.64 -2.35 -18.18
N GLY A 177 -2.60 -3.28 -18.15
CA GLY A 177 -2.62 -4.44 -19.05
C GLY A 177 -1.42 -5.38 -18.83
N LEU A 178 -1.00 -5.57 -17.56
CA LEU A 178 -0.01 -6.57 -17.18
C LEU A 178 -0.75 -7.87 -16.85
N ASP A 179 -0.56 -8.89 -17.70
CA ASP A 179 -1.13 -10.21 -17.46
C ASP A 179 -0.29 -10.97 -16.41
N LEU A 180 -0.95 -11.33 -15.30
CA LEU A 180 -0.42 -12.13 -14.20
C LEU A 180 -1.20 -13.45 -14.02
N SER A 181 -2.04 -13.86 -14.98
CA SER A 181 -2.92 -15.03 -14.86
C SER A 181 -2.18 -16.36 -14.67
N ALA A 182 -0.93 -16.44 -15.11
CA ALA A 182 -0.09 -17.61 -14.92
C ALA A 182 0.38 -17.82 -13.45
N PHE A 183 0.24 -16.80 -12.60
CA PHE A 183 0.71 -16.82 -11.19
C PHE A 183 -0.45 -17.19 -10.27
N THR A 184 -0.69 -18.50 -10.13
CA THR A 184 -1.86 -19.03 -9.41
C THR A 184 -1.78 -18.86 -7.90
N ALA A 185 -0.58 -18.98 -7.30
CA ALA A 185 -0.37 -18.74 -5.88
C ALA A 185 -0.53 -17.24 -5.53
N LEU A 186 -0.07 -16.35 -6.41
CA LEU A 186 -0.31 -14.92 -6.30
C LEU A 186 -1.81 -14.59 -6.39
N ALA A 187 -2.53 -15.22 -7.32
CA ALA A 187 -3.97 -15.03 -7.45
C ALA A 187 -4.71 -15.48 -6.18
N ALA A 188 -4.35 -16.63 -5.63
CA ALA A 188 -4.91 -17.13 -4.36
C ALA A 188 -4.57 -16.21 -3.18
N PHE A 189 -3.36 -15.64 -3.14
CA PHE A 189 -2.96 -14.63 -2.17
C PHE A 189 -3.83 -13.37 -2.29
N GLN A 190 -4.02 -12.82 -3.50
CA GLN A 190 -4.85 -11.64 -3.72
C GLN A 190 -6.28 -11.86 -3.23
N GLN A 191 -6.88 -13.02 -3.53
CA GLN A 191 -8.22 -13.37 -3.06
C GLN A 191 -8.28 -13.46 -1.52
N ARG A 192 -7.28 -14.10 -0.89
CA ARG A 192 -7.21 -14.24 0.56
C ARG A 192 -7.07 -12.89 1.26
N VAL A 193 -6.26 -11.97 0.71
CA VAL A 193 -6.11 -10.62 1.26
C VAL A 193 -7.39 -9.80 1.03
N ALA A 194 -7.96 -9.83 -0.18
CA ALA A 194 -9.18 -9.11 -0.52
C ALA A 194 -10.38 -9.50 0.37
N ALA A 195 -10.44 -10.74 0.85
CA ALA A 195 -11.50 -11.22 1.72
C ALA A 195 -11.40 -10.76 3.19
N ARG A 196 -10.30 -10.10 3.59
CA ARG A 196 -10.12 -9.63 4.97
C ARG A 196 -11.06 -8.46 5.26
N PRO A 197 -11.77 -8.45 6.40
CA PRO A 197 -12.72 -7.37 6.72
C PRO A 197 -12.10 -5.97 6.71
N ALA A 198 -10.88 -5.83 7.24
CA ALA A 198 -10.17 -4.55 7.26
C ALA A 198 -9.78 -4.07 5.85
N VAL A 199 -9.42 -4.99 4.95
CA VAL A 199 -9.12 -4.70 3.54
C VAL A 199 -10.37 -4.26 2.80
N LEU A 200 -11.48 -4.99 2.95
CA LEU A 200 -12.77 -4.61 2.38
C LEU A 200 -13.20 -3.23 2.84
N ALA A 201 -13.10 -2.95 4.14
CA ALA A 201 -13.44 -1.65 4.70
C ALA A 201 -12.55 -0.51 4.16
N ALA A 202 -11.24 -0.77 3.94
CA ALA A 202 -10.34 0.20 3.32
C ALA A 202 -10.72 0.48 1.86
N LEU A 203 -10.96 -0.56 1.07
CA LEU A 203 -11.37 -0.46 -0.34
C LEU A 203 -12.72 0.29 -0.49
N GLN A 204 -13.69 0.02 0.39
CA GLN A 204 -14.98 0.73 0.42
C GLN A 204 -14.79 2.21 0.76
N ALA A 205 -14.00 2.52 1.80
CA ALA A 205 -13.76 3.90 2.21
C ALA A 205 -13.04 4.73 1.13
N GLU A 206 -12.22 4.09 0.30
CA GLU A 206 -11.56 4.74 -0.84
C GLU A 206 -12.42 4.76 -2.11
N GLY A 207 -13.58 4.09 -2.12
CA GLY A 207 -14.45 3.98 -3.31
C GLY A 207 -13.83 3.14 -4.44
N VAL A 208 -12.95 2.19 -4.10
CA VAL A 208 -12.24 1.33 -5.08
C VAL A 208 -13.00 0.05 -5.37
N LEU A 209 -13.82 -0.43 -4.41
CA LEU A 209 -14.78 -1.49 -4.70
C LEU A 209 -15.89 -0.88 -5.56
N ALA A 210 -16.11 -1.43 -6.78
CA ALA A 210 -17.36 -1.20 -7.48
C ALA A 210 -18.50 -1.57 -6.50
N GLU A 211 -19.48 -0.68 -6.34
CA GLU A 211 -20.70 -1.02 -5.62
C GLU A 211 -21.21 -2.32 -6.25
N ALA A 212 -21.29 -3.39 -5.48
CA ALA A 212 -21.90 -4.63 -5.92
C ALA A 212 -23.33 -4.27 -6.29
N GLY A 213 -23.65 -4.35 -7.58
CA GLY A 213 -24.78 -3.75 -8.25
C GLY A 213 -26.05 -3.65 -7.40
N ALA A 214 -26.57 -2.42 -7.36
CA ALA A 214 -27.95 -2.18 -6.98
C ALA A 214 -28.89 -2.74 -8.05
#